data_1b99c033f90293b0504c2a84473605cd
#
_entry.id   1b99c033f90293b0504c2a84473605cd
#
_cell.length_a   1.000
_cell.length_b   1.000
_cell.length_c   1.000
_cell.angle_alpha   90.00
_cell.angle_beta   90.00
_cell.angle_gamma   90.00
#
_symmetry.space_group_name_H-M   'P 1'
#
loop_
_entity.id
_entity.type
_entity.pdbx_description
1 polymer ?
#
loop_
_entity_poly.entity_id
_entity_poly.type
_entity_poly.pdbx_seq_one_letter_code
_entity_poly.pdbx_strand_id
1 'polypeptide(L)'
;MPHNPVEYDAIAEQLFAPVYPVIARAIAERTDKREGRLLDAGCGGGHLAISVLREGAFGHLTLLDENAKALELASARVRAELAGESCTPATLSTCCSDICAADLAEQIDGPFDLIVSRGSMPFWDDQPAAFKNLYNLLAPGGVAYVGGGMGSSELRRSIAAKMAEIRAQNGGEGPSMFDSSKSKALETEDYVALFEKLGAKCTVIANPEEGRWFMFGKPAE
;
A
#
# COMPACT_ATOMS: atom_id res chain seq x y z
N MET A 1 6.08 2.16 13.07
CA MET A 1 5.10 3.22 12.72
C MET A 1 5.40 4.48 13.50
N PRO A 2 5.15 5.71 12.99
CA PRO A 2 5.09 6.89 13.85
C PRO A 2 4.10 6.59 14.98
N HIS A 3 4.43 7.07 16.18
CA HIS A 3 3.78 6.64 17.42
C HIS A 3 2.28 7.00 17.54
N ASN A 4 1.74 7.78 16.58
CA ASN A 4 0.33 8.20 16.59
C ASN A 4 -0.28 8.05 15.18
N PRO A 5 -1.14 7.04 14.94
CA PRO A 5 -1.76 6.82 13.63
C PRO A 5 -2.66 7.99 13.18
N VAL A 6 -3.27 8.73 14.11
CA VAL A 6 -4.10 9.90 13.80
C VAL A 6 -3.26 11.05 13.26
N GLU A 7 -2.10 11.30 13.85
CA GLU A 7 -1.16 12.33 13.36
C GLU A 7 -0.60 11.96 12.00
N TYR A 8 -0.25 10.68 11.80
CA TYR A 8 0.22 10.21 10.50
C TYR A 8 -0.86 10.32 9.43
N ASP A 9 -2.10 9.96 9.76
CA ASP A 9 -3.24 10.06 8.85
C ASP A 9 -3.51 11.51 8.43
N ALA A 10 -3.44 12.46 9.37
CA ALA A 10 -3.56 13.89 9.08
C ALA A 10 -2.45 14.39 8.13
N ILE A 11 -1.21 13.93 8.35
CA ILE A 11 -0.08 14.22 7.44
C ILE A 11 -0.33 13.60 6.06
N ALA A 12 -0.81 12.36 6.02
CA ALA A 12 -1.13 11.66 4.77
C ALA A 12 -2.21 12.41 3.97
N GLU A 13 -3.26 12.87 4.64
CA GLU A 13 -4.34 13.64 4.03
C GLU A 13 -3.86 15.01 3.53
N GLN A 14 -3.08 15.74 4.32
CA GLN A 14 -2.62 17.09 3.96
C GLN A 14 -1.52 17.11 2.91
N LEU A 15 -0.57 16.18 2.99
CA LEU A 15 0.63 16.22 2.17
C LEU A 15 0.61 15.19 1.03
N PHE A 16 0.10 13.98 1.28
CA PHE A 16 0.18 12.88 0.32
C PHE A 16 -1.08 12.69 -0.52
N ALA A 17 -2.17 13.42 -0.26
CA ALA A 17 -3.40 13.30 -1.03
C ALA A 17 -3.19 13.33 -2.56
N PRO A 18 -2.34 14.20 -3.14
CA PRO A 18 -2.10 14.20 -4.59
C PRO A 18 -1.33 12.98 -5.13
N VAL A 19 -0.67 12.23 -4.24
CA VAL A 19 0.16 11.07 -4.62
C VAL A 19 -0.69 9.85 -4.93
N TYR A 20 -1.75 9.62 -4.17
CA TYR A 20 -2.53 8.39 -4.24
C TYR A 20 -3.20 8.16 -5.60
N PRO A 21 -3.84 9.17 -6.24
CA PRO A 21 -4.42 8.98 -7.57
C PRO A 21 -3.37 8.68 -8.66
N VAL A 22 -2.18 9.26 -8.56
CA VAL A 22 -1.09 8.98 -9.52
C VAL A 22 -0.62 7.54 -9.40
N ILE A 23 -0.44 7.07 -8.16
CA ILE A 23 -0.04 5.68 -7.90
C ILE A 23 -1.16 4.71 -8.31
N ALA A 24 -2.42 4.98 -7.97
CA ALA A 24 -3.55 4.13 -8.33
C ALA A 24 -3.67 3.94 -9.84
N ARG A 25 -3.50 5.02 -10.61
CA ARG A 25 -3.47 4.95 -12.08
C ARG A 25 -2.33 4.09 -12.59
N ALA A 26 -1.11 4.28 -12.06
CA ALA A 26 0.04 3.46 -12.43
C ALA A 26 -0.17 1.97 -12.09
N ILE A 27 -0.81 1.65 -10.97
CA ILE A 27 -1.21 0.29 -10.61
C ILE A 27 -2.17 -0.27 -11.65
N ALA A 28 -3.25 0.45 -11.97
CA ALA A 28 -4.27 0.02 -12.92
C ALA A 28 -3.70 -0.21 -14.34
N GLU A 29 -2.78 0.66 -14.80
CA GLU A 29 -2.12 0.55 -16.10
C GLU A 29 -1.14 -0.63 -16.18
N ARG A 30 -0.41 -0.92 -15.09
CA ARG A 30 0.64 -1.95 -15.08
C ARG A 30 0.12 -3.35 -14.78
N THR A 31 -0.90 -3.45 -13.93
CA THR A 31 -1.43 -4.74 -13.49
C THR A 31 -2.57 -5.23 -14.37
N ASP A 32 -3.21 -4.33 -15.10
CA ASP A 32 -4.46 -4.57 -15.84
C ASP A 32 -5.58 -5.16 -14.96
N LYS A 33 -5.50 -4.92 -13.62
CA LYS A 33 -6.49 -5.37 -12.65
C LYS A 33 -7.40 -4.21 -12.27
N ARG A 34 -8.69 -4.33 -12.63
CA ARG A 34 -9.70 -3.30 -12.41
C ARG A 34 -10.97 -3.82 -11.78
N GLU A 35 -11.02 -5.12 -11.47
CA GLU A 35 -12.20 -5.79 -10.89
C GLU A 35 -11.80 -6.96 -10.00
N GLY A 36 -12.78 -7.56 -9.33
CA GLY A 36 -12.57 -8.68 -8.43
C GLY A 36 -12.41 -8.27 -6.98
N ARG A 37 -11.48 -8.92 -6.28
CA ARG A 37 -11.20 -8.71 -4.85
C ARG A 37 -9.89 -7.95 -4.66
N LEU A 38 -9.97 -6.84 -3.93
CA LEU A 38 -8.83 -5.95 -3.62
C LEU A 38 -8.41 -6.11 -2.15
N LEU A 39 -7.11 -6.22 -1.90
CA LEU A 39 -6.51 -6.08 -0.58
C LEU A 39 -5.60 -4.86 -0.54
N ASP A 40 -5.80 -3.97 0.43
CA ASP A 40 -4.82 -2.93 0.80
C ASP A 40 -4.08 -3.38 2.07
N ALA A 41 -2.82 -3.78 1.91
CA ALA A 41 -1.99 -4.38 2.95
C ALA A 41 -1.10 -3.33 3.64
N GLY A 42 -1.31 -3.13 4.95
CA GLY A 42 -0.77 -1.99 5.69
C GLY A 42 -1.46 -0.70 5.24
N CYS A 43 -2.80 -0.72 5.28
CA CYS A 43 -3.65 0.29 4.65
C CYS A 43 -3.57 1.69 5.29
N GLY A 44 -3.07 1.79 6.55
CA GLY A 44 -3.06 3.05 7.29
C GLY A 44 -4.46 3.69 7.29
N GLY A 45 -4.57 4.91 6.79
CA GLY A 45 -5.84 5.63 6.67
C GLY A 45 -6.72 5.26 5.47
N GLY A 46 -6.37 4.26 4.64
CA GLY A 46 -7.18 3.78 3.51
C GLY A 46 -7.14 4.65 2.26
N HIS A 47 -6.22 5.60 2.17
CA HIS A 47 -6.15 6.55 1.06
C HIS A 47 -5.81 5.88 -0.28
N LEU A 48 -4.91 4.88 -0.27
CA LEU A 48 -4.58 4.14 -1.49
C LEU A 48 -5.76 3.29 -1.94
N ALA A 49 -6.40 2.56 -1.02
CA ALA A 49 -7.58 1.75 -1.31
C ALA A 49 -8.66 2.56 -2.05
N ILE A 50 -9.02 3.74 -1.54
CA ILE A 50 -10.00 4.64 -2.18
C ILE A 50 -9.56 5.02 -3.60
N SER A 51 -8.30 5.41 -3.76
CA SER A 51 -7.79 5.81 -5.06
C SER A 51 -7.82 4.66 -6.08
N VAL A 52 -7.53 3.42 -5.63
CA VAL A 52 -7.61 2.22 -6.48
C VAL A 52 -9.06 1.86 -6.82
N LEU A 53 -10.00 2.00 -5.86
CA LEU A 53 -11.43 1.80 -6.13
C LEU A 53 -11.97 2.74 -7.21
N ARG A 54 -11.46 3.97 -7.32
CA ARG A 54 -11.83 4.94 -8.35
C ARG A 54 -11.29 4.58 -9.75
N GLU A 55 -10.26 3.76 -9.84
CA GLU A 55 -9.67 3.31 -11.11
C GLU A 55 -10.28 1.99 -11.61
N GLY A 56 -11.19 1.35 -10.84
CA GLY A 56 -11.77 0.06 -11.20
C GLY A 56 -13.15 -0.21 -10.59
N ALA A 57 -13.66 -1.41 -10.83
CA ALA A 57 -14.95 -1.91 -10.37
C ALA A 57 -14.79 -3.13 -9.45
N PHE A 58 -13.99 -2.97 -8.36
CA PHE A 58 -13.76 -4.03 -7.40
C PHE A 58 -15.03 -4.29 -6.58
N GLY A 59 -15.51 -5.54 -6.56
CA GLY A 59 -16.71 -5.92 -5.81
C GLY A 59 -16.45 -6.16 -4.32
N HIS A 60 -15.19 -6.31 -3.92
CA HIS A 60 -14.79 -6.52 -2.54
C HIS A 60 -13.46 -5.84 -2.22
N LEU A 61 -13.42 -5.12 -1.10
CA LEU A 61 -12.21 -4.54 -0.54
C LEU A 61 -11.96 -5.11 0.85
N THR A 62 -10.73 -5.58 1.09
CA THR A 62 -10.23 -5.88 2.43
C THR A 62 -9.15 -4.90 2.82
N LEU A 63 -9.24 -4.34 4.02
CA LEU A 63 -8.22 -3.51 4.64
C LEU A 63 -7.46 -4.33 5.68
N LEU A 64 -6.15 -4.45 5.55
CA LEU A 64 -5.26 -5.11 6.51
C LEU A 64 -4.33 -4.09 7.13
N ASP A 65 -4.30 -4.03 8.45
CA ASP A 65 -3.30 -3.26 9.22
C ASP A 65 -3.15 -3.87 10.62
N GLU A 66 -1.97 -3.81 11.21
CA GLU A 66 -1.76 -4.26 12.60
C GLU A 66 -2.37 -3.28 13.62
N ASN A 67 -2.61 -2.04 13.23
CA ASN A 67 -3.10 -0.99 14.07
C ASN A 67 -4.62 -0.84 13.95
N ALA A 68 -5.35 -1.28 14.99
CA ALA A 68 -6.82 -1.20 15.04
C ALA A 68 -7.34 0.24 14.84
N LYS A 69 -6.61 1.27 15.32
CA LYS A 69 -7.04 2.66 15.15
C LYS A 69 -6.89 3.14 13.71
N ALA A 70 -5.86 2.70 13.00
CA ALA A 70 -5.71 2.95 11.57
C ALA A 70 -6.87 2.31 10.79
N LEU A 71 -7.23 1.06 11.11
CA LEU A 71 -8.38 0.38 10.50
C LEU A 71 -9.72 1.08 10.75
N GLU A 72 -9.95 1.63 11.94
CA GLU A 72 -11.14 2.42 12.24
C GLU A 72 -11.22 3.64 11.31
N LEU A 73 -10.13 4.41 11.19
CA LEU A 73 -10.05 5.60 10.34
C LEU A 73 -10.25 5.23 8.86
N ALA A 74 -9.54 4.21 8.40
CA ALA A 74 -9.65 3.71 7.02
C ALA A 74 -11.06 3.24 6.71
N SER A 75 -11.67 2.45 7.60
CA SER A 75 -13.03 1.93 7.41
C SER A 75 -14.07 3.04 7.34
N ALA A 76 -13.96 4.05 8.20
CA ALA A 76 -14.88 5.18 8.19
C ALA A 76 -14.77 5.96 6.87
N ARG A 77 -13.54 6.23 6.42
CA ARG A 77 -13.25 6.95 5.17
C ARG A 77 -13.73 6.16 3.95
N VAL A 78 -13.43 4.88 3.87
CA VAL A 78 -13.86 4.01 2.75
C VAL A 78 -15.38 3.90 2.71
N ARG A 79 -16.08 3.73 3.85
CA ARG A 79 -17.55 3.70 3.87
C ARG A 79 -18.16 5.00 3.39
N ALA A 80 -17.59 6.15 3.76
CA ALA A 80 -18.05 7.45 3.27
C ALA A 80 -17.88 7.57 1.75
N GLU A 81 -16.77 7.07 1.20
CA GLU A 81 -16.52 7.03 -0.24
C GLU A 81 -17.49 6.11 -0.99
N LEU A 82 -17.72 4.90 -0.47
CA LEU A 82 -18.64 3.91 -1.06
C LEU A 82 -20.13 4.35 -0.98
N ALA A 83 -20.47 5.24 -0.06
CA ALA A 83 -21.81 5.84 0.01
C ALA A 83 -22.02 6.97 -1.02
N GLY A 84 -20.95 7.44 -1.65
CA GLY A 84 -20.98 8.42 -2.73
C GLY A 84 -21.16 7.75 -4.11
N GLU A 85 -21.12 8.58 -5.15
CA GLU A 85 -21.23 8.12 -6.55
C GLU A 85 -19.86 7.93 -7.23
N SER A 86 -18.78 8.15 -6.50
CA SER A 86 -17.42 8.18 -7.06
C SER A 86 -16.79 6.80 -7.28
N CYS A 87 -17.34 5.76 -6.67
CA CYS A 87 -16.86 4.38 -6.78
C CYS A 87 -17.99 3.41 -7.07
N THR A 88 -17.65 2.29 -7.69
CA THR A 88 -18.57 1.13 -7.77
C THR A 88 -18.83 0.61 -6.35
N PRO A 89 -20.07 0.31 -5.98
CA PRO A 89 -20.38 -0.29 -4.68
C PRO A 89 -19.59 -1.57 -4.46
N ALA A 90 -18.88 -1.64 -3.34
CA ALA A 90 -18.08 -2.79 -2.93
C ALA A 90 -18.40 -3.20 -1.50
N THR A 91 -18.25 -4.48 -1.19
CA THR A 91 -18.26 -4.95 0.20
C THR A 91 -16.93 -4.63 0.86
N LEU A 92 -16.97 -4.18 2.13
CA LEU A 92 -15.79 -3.84 2.91
C LEU A 92 -15.57 -4.83 4.05
N SER A 93 -14.40 -5.45 4.09
CA SER A 93 -13.89 -6.26 5.20
C SER A 93 -12.64 -5.62 5.82
N THR A 94 -12.36 -5.95 7.08
CA THR A 94 -11.15 -5.51 7.79
C THR A 94 -10.49 -6.70 8.47
N CYS A 95 -9.16 -6.71 8.49
CA CYS A 95 -8.36 -7.67 9.24
C CYS A 95 -7.34 -6.91 10.07
N CYS A 96 -7.41 -7.05 11.40
CA CYS A 96 -6.42 -6.47 12.31
C CYS A 96 -5.38 -7.52 12.63
N SER A 97 -4.28 -7.55 11.86
CA SER A 97 -3.23 -8.54 12.00
C SER A 97 -1.89 -8.01 11.48
N ASP A 98 -0.81 -8.60 11.98
CA ASP A 98 0.52 -8.42 11.41
C ASP A 98 0.60 -9.14 10.05
N ILE A 99 1.07 -8.43 9.04
CA ILE A 99 1.30 -8.99 7.70
C ILE A 99 2.31 -10.14 7.70
N CYS A 100 3.20 -10.19 8.70
CA CYS A 100 4.20 -11.25 8.88
C CYS A 100 3.65 -12.48 9.64
N ALA A 101 2.41 -12.43 10.15
CA ALA A 101 1.82 -13.51 10.94
C ALA A 101 1.75 -14.82 10.14
N ALA A 102 2.17 -15.92 10.77
CA ALA A 102 2.24 -17.23 10.11
C ALA A 102 0.84 -17.78 9.73
N ASP A 103 -0.19 -17.36 10.45
CA ASP A 103 -1.59 -17.75 10.28
C ASP A 103 -2.44 -16.68 9.57
N LEU A 104 -1.81 -15.70 8.92
CA LEU A 104 -2.53 -14.60 8.25
C LEU A 104 -3.58 -15.11 7.25
N ALA A 105 -3.27 -16.18 6.52
CA ALA A 105 -4.21 -16.76 5.55
C ALA A 105 -5.48 -17.36 6.19
N GLU A 106 -5.43 -17.67 7.49
CA GLU A 106 -6.59 -18.17 8.26
C GLU A 106 -7.45 -17.01 8.80
N GLN A 107 -6.85 -15.82 8.92
CA GLN A 107 -7.49 -14.64 9.49
C GLN A 107 -8.17 -13.75 8.43
N ILE A 108 -7.82 -13.91 7.16
CA ILE A 108 -8.25 -13.05 6.07
C ILE A 108 -8.96 -13.85 4.97
N ASP A 109 -10.15 -13.37 4.59
CA ASP A 109 -10.96 -14.01 3.54
C ASP A 109 -10.43 -13.65 2.15
N GLY A 110 -9.55 -14.50 1.64
CA GLY A 110 -8.99 -14.42 0.28
C GLY A 110 -9.63 -15.45 -0.68
N PRO A 111 -9.06 -15.70 -1.84
CA PRO A 111 -7.91 -15.02 -2.42
C PRO A 111 -8.24 -13.68 -3.08
N PHE A 112 -7.20 -12.90 -3.48
CA PHE A 112 -7.32 -11.56 -4.04
C PHE A 112 -6.81 -11.48 -5.48
N ASP A 113 -7.52 -10.72 -6.31
CA ASP A 113 -7.14 -10.43 -7.70
C ASP A 113 -6.08 -9.34 -7.77
N LEU A 114 -6.18 -8.36 -6.85
CA LEU A 114 -5.19 -7.29 -6.70
C LEU A 114 -4.84 -7.11 -5.21
N ILE A 115 -3.55 -7.11 -4.93
CA ILE A 115 -3.02 -6.71 -3.62
C ILE A 115 -2.18 -5.46 -3.80
N VAL A 116 -2.45 -4.43 -3.01
CA VAL A 116 -1.66 -3.19 -3.02
C VAL A 116 -1.10 -2.91 -1.64
N SER A 117 0.08 -2.26 -1.59
CA SER A 117 0.67 -1.79 -0.35
C SER A 117 1.59 -0.61 -0.64
N ARG A 118 1.42 0.51 0.07
CA ARG A 118 2.26 1.69 -0.09
C ARG A 118 2.85 2.17 1.24
N GLY A 119 4.18 2.11 1.31
CA GLY A 119 4.93 2.73 2.42
C GLY A 119 4.89 1.97 3.74
N SER A 120 4.25 0.80 3.81
CA SER A 120 4.21 -0.07 4.99
C SER A 120 5.42 -1.00 5.08
N MET A 121 5.96 -1.44 3.94
CA MET A 121 7.08 -2.40 3.85
C MET A 121 8.28 -2.09 4.76
N PRO A 122 8.73 -0.83 4.95
CA PRO A 122 9.84 -0.53 5.83
C PRO A 122 9.60 -0.84 7.31
N PHE A 123 8.35 -1.06 7.70
CA PHE A 123 7.94 -1.34 9.08
C PHE A 123 7.71 -2.83 9.32
N TRP A 124 7.78 -3.69 8.29
CA TRP A 124 7.62 -5.12 8.42
C TRP A 124 8.86 -5.74 9.10
N ASP A 125 8.64 -6.48 10.17
CA ASP A 125 9.74 -7.10 10.93
C ASP A 125 10.38 -8.27 10.18
N ASP A 126 9.60 -9.01 9.39
CA ASP A 126 10.04 -10.12 8.52
C ASP A 126 9.49 -9.92 7.10
N GLN A 127 10.23 -9.18 6.28
CA GLN A 127 9.82 -8.90 4.90
C GLN A 127 9.68 -10.17 4.05
N PRO A 128 10.57 -11.17 4.12
CA PRO A 128 10.38 -12.47 3.46
C PRO A 128 9.06 -13.16 3.82
N ALA A 129 8.69 -13.20 5.11
CA ALA A 129 7.42 -13.77 5.55
C ALA A 129 6.22 -12.97 5.01
N ALA A 130 6.28 -11.64 5.08
CA ALA A 130 5.23 -10.78 4.55
C ALA A 130 5.02 -11.00 3.04
N PHE A 131 6.07 -10.99 2.23
CA PHE A 131 5.95 -11.25 0.78
C PHE A 131 5.42 -12.64 0.47
N LYS A 132 5.84 -13.66 1.24
CA LYS A 132 5.28 -15.02 1.12
C LYS A 132 3.79 -15.05 1.42
N ASN A 133 3.35 -14.37 2.48
CA ASN A 133 1.96 -14.27 2.85
C ASN A 133 1.15 -13.56 1.75
N LEU A 134 1.63 -12.42 1.24
CA LEU A 134 0.96 -11.72 0.14
C LEU A 134 0.86 -12.60 -1.11
N TYR A 135 1.93 -13.32 -1.47
CA TYR A 135 1.90 -14.26 -2.59
C TYR A 135 0.86 -15.36 -2.39
N ASN A 136 0.79 -15.94 -1.18
CA ASN A 136 -0.18 -16.99 -0.87
C ASN A 136 -1.62 -16.50 -0.97
N LEU A 137 -1.88 -15.25 -0.61
CA LEU A 137 -3.20 -14.62 -0.67
C LEU A 137 -3.64 -14.22 -2.09
N LEU A 138 -2.76 -14.28 -3.11
CA LEU A 138 -3.16 -14.02 -4.49
C LEU A 138 -4.02 -15.14 -5.06
N ALA A 139 -5.05 -14.78 -5.81
CA ALA A 139 -5.79 -15.66 -6.68
C ALA A 139 -4.89 -16.14 -7.85
N PRO A 140 -5.23 -17.28 -8.52
CA PRO A 140 -4.65 -17.59 -9.82
C PRO A 140 -4.84 -16.40 -10.79
N GLY A 141 -3.75 -15.98 -11.45
CA GLY A 141 -3.73 -14.76 -12.26
C GLY A 141 -3.73 -13.45 -11.46
N GLY A 142 -3.82 -13.48 -10.13
CA GLY A 142 -3.77 -12.30 -9.28
C GLY A 142 -2.40 -11.63 -9.27
N VAL A 143 -2.37 -10.32 -8.99
CA VAL A 143 -1.16 -9.49 -8.99
C VAL A 143 -1.04 -8.69 -7.70
N ALA A 144 0.16 -8.59 -7.17
CA ALA A 144 0.49 -7.69 -6.07
C ALA A 144 1.39 -6.53 -6.56
N TYR A 145 1.12 -5.33 -6.05
CA TYR A 145 1.90 -4.12 -6.31
C TYR A 145 2.29 -3.48 -4.97
N VAL A 146 3.51 -3.71 -4.53
CA VAL A 146 3.98 -3.45 -3.16
C VAL A 146 5.20 -2.56 -3.20
N GLY A 147 5.23 -1.50 -2.39
CA GLY A 147 6.41 -0.65 -2.34
C GLY A 147 6.15 0.73 -1.78
N GLY A 148 6.78 1.74 -2.37
CA GLY A 148 6.62 3.12 -1.94
C GLY A 148 7.22 4.12 -2.92
N GLY A 149 6.58 5.27 -2.97
CA GLY A 149 7.00 6.37 -3.81
C GLY A 149 6.08 7.57 -3.70
N MET A 150 6.42 8.63 -4.41
CA MET A 150 5.67 9.90 -4.43
C MET A 150 4.96 10.13 -5.77
N GLY A 151 4.88 9.10 -6.62
CA GLY A 151 4.17 9.15 -7.90
C GLY A 151 4.91 9.91 -9.01
N SER A 152 5.62 11.00 -8.69
CA SER A 152 6.47 11.73 -9.62
C SER A 152 7.56 12.53 -8.90
N SER A 153 8.62 12.91 -9.62
CA SER A 153 9.67 13.81 -9.11
C SER A 153 9.12 15.19 -8.75
N GLU A 154 8.11 15.67 -9.46
CA GLU A 154 7.47 16.95 -9.18
C GLU A 154 6.72 16.91 -7.85
N LEU A 155 5.86 15.90 -7.64
CA LEU A 155 5.16 15.68 -6.38
C LEU A 155 6.13 15.52 -5.22
N ARG A 156 7.21 14.74 -5.43
CA ARG A 156 8.25 14.57 -4.41
C ARG A 156 8.88 15.90 -3.99
N ARG A 157 9.24 16.76 -4.95
CA ARG A 157 9.80 18.09 -4.67
C ARG A 157 8.80 19.00 -3.94
N SER A 158 7.56 19.03 -4.41
CA SER A 158 6.48 19.83 -3.81
C SER A 158 6.21 19.42 -2.35
N ILE A 159 6.13 18.11 -2.10
CA ILE A 159 5.91 17.58 -0.75
C ILE A 159 7.10 17.87 0.17
N ALA A 160 8.33 17.68 -0.33
CA ALA A 160 9.53 18.00 0.44
C ALA A 160 9.60 19.48 0.82
N ALA A 161 9.23 20.38 -0.09
CA ALA A 161 9.16 21.81 0.19
C ALA A 161 8.11 22.14 1.27
N LYS A 162 6.89 21.58 1.16
CA LYS A 162 5.84 21.77 2.18
C LYS A 162 6.26 21.23 3.55
N MET A 163 6.90 20.07 3.60
CA MET A 163 7.43 19.53 4.86
C MET A 163 8.49 20.44 5.47
N ALA A 164 9.36 21.02 4.64
CA ALA A 164 10.38 21.97 5.11
C ALA A 164 9.75 23.24 5.66
N GLU A 165 8.71 23.78 5.03
CA GLU A 165 7.95 24.94 5.50
C GLU A 165 7.30 24.67 6.87
N ILE A 166 6.60 23.53 7.02
CA ILE A 166 5.97 23.12 8.28
C ILE A 166 7.02 23.03 9.41
N ARG A 167 8.16 22.42 9.13
CA ARG A 167 9.25 22.31 10.11
C ARG A 167 9.84 23.68 10.48
N ALA A 168 10.02 24.56 9.51
CA ALA A 168 10.51 25.91 9.76
C ALA A 168 9.57 26.72 10.65
N GLN A 169 8.25 26.57 10.46
CA GLN A 169 7.22 27.21 11.28
C GLN A 169 7.15 26.64 12.70
N ASN A 170 7.50 25.36 12.89
CA ASN A 170 7.41 24.64 14.15
C ASN A 170 8.78 24.48 14.85
N GLY A 171 9.73 25.39 14.63
CA GLY A 171 11.02 25.36 15.32
C GLY A 171 11.92 24.18 14.96
N GLY A 172 11.73 23.58 13.79
CA GLY A 172 12.47 22.41 13.30
C GLY A 172 11.77 21.08 13.51
N GLU A 173 10.64 21.06 14.23
CA GLU A 173 9.83 19.86 14.44
C GLU A 173 8.76 19.70 13.34
N GLY A 174 8.44 18.44 13.03
CA GLY A 174 7.39 18.12 12.05
C GLY A 174 7.77 17.01 11.08
N PRO A 175 6.92 16.77 10.05
CA PRO A 175 7.12 15.67 9.13
C PRO A 175 8.43 15.81 8.34
N SER A 176 9.10 14.70 8.12
CA SER A 176 10.28 14.61 7.27
C SER A 176 10.09 13.51 6.24
N MET A 177 10.82 13.61 5.12
CA MET A 177 10.89 12.49 4.19
C MET A 177 11.42 11.24 4.91
N PHE A 178 10.85 10.10 4.58
CA PHE A 178 11.31 8.83 5.15
C PHE A 178 12.81 8.64 4.86
N ASP A 179 13.56 8.43 5.92
CA ASP A 179 14.99 8.13 5.83
C ASP A 179 15.16 6.62 5.56
N SER A 180 15.38 6.28 4.30
CA SER A 180 15.58 4.89 3.88
C SER A 180 16.81 4.22 4.49
N SER A 181 17.77 5.00 5.00
CA SER A 181 18.96 4.43 5.67
C SER A 181 18.62 3.73 6.99
N LYS A 182 17.45 4.02 7.56
CA LYS A 182 16.93 3.39 8.78
C LYS A 182 16.01 2.21 8.50
N SER A 183 15.74 1.91 7.23
CA SER A 183 14.92 0.78 6.83
C SER A 183 15.71 -0.53 6.95
N LYS A 184 15.07 -1.57 7.44
CA LYS A 184 15.55 -2.96 7.36
C LYS A 184 15.39 -3.55 5.93
N ALA A 185 15.27 -2.69 4.90
CA ALA A 185 15.04 -3.13 3.54
C ALA A 185 16.21 -4.01 3.06
N LEU A 186 15.87 -5.15 2.50
CA LEU A 186 16.81 -6.02 1.79
C LEU A 186 17.35 -5.31 0.54
N GLU A 187 18.47 -5.78 0.02
CA GLU A 187 18.93 -5.34 -1.30
C GLU A 187 18.02 -5.89 -2.41
N THR A 188 18.09 -5.32 -3.60
CA THR A 188 17.20 -5.72 -4.70
C THR A 188 17.38 -7.18 -5.10
N GLU A 189 18.60 -7.67 -5.06
CA GLU A 189 18.99 -9.05 -5.37
C GLU A 189 18.35 -10.06 -4.40
N ASP A 190 18.21 -9.68 -3.12
CA ASP A 190 17.59 -10.54 -2.10
C ASP A 190 16.10 -10.71 -2.36
N TYR A 191 15.41 -9.64 -2.82
CA TYR A 191 14.00 -9.73 -3.22
C TYR A 191 13.82 -10.59 -4.47
N VAL A 192 14.69 -10.44 -5.48
CA VAL A 192 14.64 -11.29 -6.68
C VAL A 192 14.80 -12.77 -6.28
N ALA A 193 15.80 -13.10 -5.48
CA ALA A 193 16.02 -14.47 -4.99
C ALA A 193 14.84 -14.99 -4.15
N LEU A 194 14.17 -14.13 -3.38
CA LEU A 194 12.96 -14.49 -2.64
C LEU A 194 11.83 -14.88 -3.59
N PHE A 195 11.55 -14.07 -4.60
CA PHE A 195 10.47 -14.35 -5.55
C PHE A 195 10.76 -15.58 -6.42
N GLU A 196 12.00 -15.81 -6.81
CA GLU A 196 12.42 -17.05 -7.49
C GLU A 196 12.12 -18.30 -6.64
N LYS A 197 12.41 -18.27 -5.34
CA LYS A 197 12.07 -19.35 -4.40
C LYS A 197 10.57 -19.56 -4.25
N LEU A 198 9.77 -18.51 -4.38
CA LEU A 198 8.30 -18.59 -4.36
C LEU A 198 7.72 -19.07 -5.69
N GLY A 199 8.54 -19.24 -6.74
CA GLY A 199 8.08 -19.52 -8.09
C GLY A 199 7.31 -18.36 -8.72
N ALA A 200 7.50 -17.14 -8.20
CA ALA A 200 6.82 -15.93 -8.66
C ALA A 200 7.70 -15.14 -9.63
N LYS A 201 7.11 -14.67 -10.72
CA LYS A 201 7.77 -13.67 -11.56
C LYS A 201 7.59 -12.30 -10.92
N CYS A 202 8.71 -11.63 -10.62
CA CYS A 202 8.70 -10.28 -10.05
C CYS A 202 9.31 -9.26 -11.02
N THR A 203 8.63 -8.14 -11.19
CA THR A 203 9.16 -6.96 -11.86
C THR A 203 9.48 -5.91 -10.81
N VAL A 204 10.74 -5.49 -10.74
CA VAL A 204 11.18 -4.41 -9.86
C VAL A 204 11.16 -3.09 -10.63
N ILE A 205 10.43 -2.11 -10.10
CA ILE A 205 10.40 -0.74 -10.59
C ILE A 205 11.17 0.08 -9.57
N ALA A 206 12.30 0.68 -9.96
CA ALA A 206 13.13 1.47 -9.06
C ALA A 206 13.69 2.67 -9.83
N ASN A 207 13.07 3.82 -9.67
CA ASN A 207 13.51 5.06 -10.30
C ASN A 207 13.08 6.28 -9.45
N PRO A 208 13.71 7.46 -9.64
CA PRO A 208 13.41 8.67 -8.89
C PRO A 208 11.98 9.22 -9.10
N GLU A 209 11.35 8.90 -10.25
CA GLU A 209 10.01 9.39 -10.58
C GLU A 209 8.96 8.67 -9.76
N GLU A 210 8.99 7.35 -9.79
CA GLU A 210 7.93 6.52 -9.24
C GLU A 210 8.22 6.02 -7.82
N GLY A 211 9.50 5.86 -7.47
CA GLY A 211 9.94 5.22 -6.25
C GLY A 211 10.40 3.78 -6.45
N ARG A 212 10.25 2.93 -5.43
CA ARG A 212 10.63 1.52 -5.48
C ARG A 212 9.42 0.64 -5.25
N TRP A 213 9.12 -0.23 -6.23
CA TRP A 213 7.96 -1.10 -6.23
C TRP A 213 8.33 -2.50 -6.69
N PHE A 214 7.64 -3.48 -6.15
CA PHE A 214 7.68 -4.89 -6.52
C PHE A 214 6.32 -5.29 -7.06
N MET A 215 6.27 -5.66 -8.34
CA MET A 215 5.07 -6.20 -8.97
C MET A 215 5.28 -7.68 -9.21
N PHE A 216 4.48 -8.52 -8.59
CA PHE A 216 4.55 -9.97 -8.69
C PHE A 216 3.16 -10.59 -8.74
N GLY A 217 3.04 -11.78 -9.29
CA GLY A 217 1.74 -12.43 -9.47
C GLY A 217 1.82 -13.94 -9.46
N LYS A 218 0.67 -14.58 -9.30
CA LYS A 218 0.50 -16.01 -9.54
C LYS A 218 0.18 -16.26 -11.00
N PRO A 219 0.68 -17.36 -11.61
CA PRO A 219 0.21 -17.80 -12.92
C PRO A 219 -1.32 -17.95 -12.93
N ALA A 220 -1.95 -17.61 -14.06
CA ALA A 220 -3.30 -18.09 -14.34
C ALA A 220 -3.21 -19.60 -14.59
N GLU A 221 -4.14 -20.37 -14.05
CA GLU A 221 -4.19 -21.84 -14.30
C GLU A 221 -4.29 -22.16 -15.78
#